data_ae2218b80bddcc32504de9083ec89fc0
#
_entry.id   ae2218b80bddcc32504de9083ec89fc0
#
_cell.length_a   1.000
_cell.length_b   1.000
_cell.length_c   1.000
_cell.angle_alpha   90.00
_cell.angle_beta   90.00
_cell.angle_gamma   90.00
#
_symmetry.space_group_name_H-M   'P 1'
#
loop_
_entity.id
_entity.type
_entity.pdbx_description
1 polymer ?
#
loop_
_entity_poly.entity_id
_entity_poly.type
_entity_poly.pdbx_seq_one_letter_code
_entity_poly.pdbx_strand_id
1 'polypeptide(L)'
;MKSLLVICLIFLLSYSAFAQRDKSVLLPESEAKDLINQCSRPSPSNFDKTWKPTEANVKTMESKFADVKKLKVEGCCLRGARIENPEHFYMQYVGIIIKGKKFIYINAFAGSEPPKYWKEKAVIVCDGGKGFWGILYNVEAGKFSELAVNGEA
;
A
#
# COMPACT_ATOMS: atom_id res chain seq x y z
N MET A 1 -7.92 35.28 -23.42
CA MET A 1 -8.53 33.96 -23.46
C MET A 1 -7.54 32.79 -23.26
N LYS A 2 -6.27 32.87 -23.63
CA LYS A 2 -5.28 31.77 -23.42
C LYS A 2 -4.89 31.55 -21.95
N SER A 3 -4.90 32.59 -21.11
CA SER A 3 -4.52 32.48 -19.67
C SER A 3 -5.56 31.74 -18.80
N LEU A 4 -6.84 31.79 -19.15
CA LEU A 4 -7.90 31.15 -18.39
C LEU A 4 -7.85 29.61 -18.51
N LEU A 5 -7.44 29.09 -19.69
CA LEU A 5 -7.34 27.65 -19.96
C LEU A 5 -6.20 26.99 -19.15
N VAL A 6 -5.08 27.71 -18.96
CA VAL A 6 -3.93 27.20 -18.20
C VAL A 6 -4.26 27.08 -16.70
N ILE A 7 -5.03 28.02 -16.15
CA ILE A 7 -5.42 28.00 -14.72
C ILE A 7 -6.39 26.85 -14.46
N CYS A 8 -7.33 26.55 -15.36
CA CYS A 8 -8.21 25.39 -15.22
C CYS A 8 -7.47 24.05 -15.29
N LEU A 9 -6.43 23.93 -16.12
CA LEU A 9 -5.64 22.68 -16.22
C LEU A 9 -4.84 22.40 -14.95
N ILE A 10 -4.30 23.44 -14.30
CA ILE A 10 -3.55 23.31 -13.04
C ILE A 10 -4.49 22.91 -11.90
N PHE A 11 -5.73 23.39 -11.88
CA PHE A 11 -6.71 23.01 -10.87
C PHE A 11 -7.20 21.56 -10.99
N LEU A 12 -7.31 21.02 -12.21
CA LEU A 12 -7.72 19.63 -12.43
C LEU A 12 -6.66 18.60 -12.00
N LEU A 13 -5.37 18.97 -12.09
CA LEU A 13 -4.27 18.11 -11.62
C LEU A 13 -4.17 18.02 -10.09
N SER A 14 -4.67 19.02 -9.36
CA SER A 14 -4.65 19.04 -7.89
C SER A 14 -5.74 18.15 -7.26
N TYR A 15 -6.85 17.89 -7.94
CA TYR A 15 -7.96 17.09 -7.39
C TYR A 15 -7.65 15.60 -7.28
N SER A 16 -6.81 15.07 -8.16
CA SER A 16 -6.45 13.64 -8.12
C SER A 16 -5.56 13.27 -6.91
N ALA A 17 -4.76 14.21 -6.41
CA ALA A 17 -3.88 13.97 -5.27
C ALA A 17 -4.62 13.99 -3.92
N PHE A 18 -5.78 14.62 -3.84
CA PHE A 18 -6.57 14.69 -2.60
C PHE A 18 -7.38 13.43 -2.33
N ALA A 19 -7.90 12.78 -3.37
CA ALA A 19 -8.74 11.58 -3.23
C ALA A 19 -7.97 10.36 -2.67
N GLN A 20 -6.66 10.29 -2.92
CA GLN A 20 -5.81 9.20 -2.41
C GLN A 20 -5.59 9.31 -0.90
N ARG A 21 -5.47 10.50 -0.34
CA ARG A 21 -5.21 10.72 1.10
C ARG A 21 -6.34 10.26 2.01
N ASP A 22 -7.57 10.21 1.53
CA ASP A 22 -8.70 9.75 2.33
C ASP A 22 -8.73 8.21 2.47
N LYS A 23 -7.99 7.50 1.61
CA LYS A 23 -7.93 6.03 1.59
C LYS A 23 -6.59 5.46 2.05
N SER A 24 -5.68 6.26 2.56
CA SER A 24 -4.38 5.78 3.04
C SER A 24 -4.03 6.33 4.42
N VAL A 25 -3.31 5.55 5.21
CA VAL A 25 -2.85 5.94 6.54
C VAL A 25 -1.49 5.33 6.86
N LEU A 26 -0.61 6.13 7.45
CA LEU A 26 0.61 5.64 8.08
C LEU A 26 0.28 5.26 9.53
N LEU A 27 0.33 3.95 9.83
CA LEU A 27 0.07 3.45 11.17
C LEU A 27 1.25 3.72 12.12
N PRO A 28 1.01 3.71 13.43
CA PRO A 28 2.07 3.69 14.45
C PRO A 28 3.01 2.50 14.24
N GLU A 29 4.29 2.67 14.57
CA GLU A 29 5.30 1.60 14.43
C GLU A 29 4.96 0.35 15.25
N SER A 30 4.22 0.48 16.35
CA SER A 30 3.72 -0.63 17.16
C SER A 30 2.81 -1.60 16.39
N GLU A 31 2.13 -1.12 15.35
CA GLU A 31 1.22 -1.91 14.53
C GLU A 31 1.93 -2.72 13.42
N ALA A 32 3.25 -2.53 13.25
CA ALA A 32 3.99 -3.13 12.15
C ALA A 32 3.93 -4.67 12.17
N LYS A 33 4.08 -5.26 13.36
CA LYS A 33 4.06 -6.72 13.51
C LYS A 33 2.71 -7.31 13.10
N ASP A 34 1.63 -6.71 13.57
CA ASP A 34 0.27 -7.18 13.28
C ASP A 34 -0.10 -6.92 11.82
N LEU A 35 0.29 -5.76 11.27
CA LEU A 35 0.04 -5.42 9.88
C LEU A 35 0.72 -6.39 8.90
N ILE A 36 1.92 -6.85 9.22
CA ILE A 36 2.72 -7.75 8.39
C ILE A 36 2.25 -9.20 8.51
N ASN A 37 1.87 -9.63 9.70
CA ASN A 37 1.45 -11.01 9.98
C ASN A 37 -0.02 -11.24 9.63
N GLN A 38 -0.33 -11.20 8.35
CA GLN A 38 -1.65 -11.57 7.85
C GLN A 38 -1.83 -13.09 7.86
N CYS A 39 -3.05 -13.57 8.17
CA CYS A 39 -3.30 -14.98 8.43
C CYS A 39 -3.28 -15.88 7.18
N SER A 40 -3.47 -15.38 5.99
CA SER A 40 -3.63 -16.23 4.79
C SER A 40 -2.78 -15.83 3.58
N ARG A 41 -1.86 -14.89 3.74
CA ARG A 41 -0.88 -14.56 2.70
C ARG A 41 0.54 -14.60 3.24
N PRO A 42 1.54 -14.84 2.39
CA PRO A 42 2.93 -14.70 2.79
C PRO A 42 3.22 -13.31 3.34
N SER A 43 3.83 -13.27 4.50
CA SER A 43 4.39 -12.04 5.04
C SER A 43 5.81 -11.85 4.53
N PRO A 44 6.28 -10.60 4.36
CA PRO A 44 7.69 -10.37 4.13
C PRO A 44 8.48 -11.00 5.28
N SER A 45 9.60 -11.62 4.93
CA SER A 45 10.46 -12.27 5.89
C SER A 45 10.97 -11.28 6.95
N ASN A 46 11.36 -11.82 8.10
CA ASN A 46 11.81 -11.12 9.30
C ASN A 46 12.44 -9.76 9.04
N PHE A 47 11.79 -8.72 9.53
CA PHE A 47 12.37 -7.38 9.56
C PHE A 47 13.19 -7.15 10.84
N ASP A 48 14.24 -6.35 10.74
CA ASP A 48 15.18 -6.11 11.84
C ASP A 48 14.57 -5.16 12.89
N LYS A 49 13.93 -4.10 12.43
CA LYS A 49 13.29 -3.06 13.25
C LYS A 49 12.32 -2.22 12.40
N THR A 50 11.54 -1.40 13.09
CA THR A 50 10.67 -0.39 12.46
C THR A 50 11.41 0.93 12.25
N TRP A 51 10.85 1.79 11.41
CA TRP A 51 11.22 3.20 11.25
C TRP A 51 9.98 3.98 10.81
N LYS A 52 9.94 5.27 11.11
CA LYS A 52 8.84 6.14 10.72
C LYS A 52 9.09 6.78 9.35
N PRO A 53 8.36 6.36 8.28
CA PRO A 53 8.41 7.06 7.00
C PRO A 53 8.00 8.52 7.12
N THR A 54 8.68 9.40 6.40
CA THR A 54 8.25 10.79 6.28
C THR A 54 7.09 10.91 5.29
N GLU A 55 6.36 12.02 5.33
CA GLU A 55 5.32 12.31 4.35
C GLU A 55 5.89 12.30 2.91
N ALA A 56 7.10 12.79 2.70
CA ALA A 56 7.79 12.75 1.41
C ALA A 56 8.05 11.31 0.93
N ASN A 57 8.42 10.39 1.82
CA ASN A 57 8.60 8.98 1.47
C ASN A 57 7.29 8.34 1.01
N VAL A 58 6.19 8.59 1.75
CA VAL A 58 4.87 8.07 1.42
C VAL A 58 4.39 8.64 0.09
N LYS A 59 4.48 9.95 -0.11
CA LYS A 59 4.09 10.61 -1.37
C LYS A 59 4.87 10.10 -2.58
N THR A 60 6.19 9.88 -2.42
CA THR A 60 7.03 9.31 -3.48
C THR A 60 6.59 7.88 -3.82
N MET A 61 6.29 7.06 -2.83
CA MET A 61 5.78 5.70 -3.02
C MET A 61 4.42 5.72 -3.74
N GLU A 62 3.47 6.51 -3.26
CA GLU A 62 2.12 6.62 -3.84
C GLU A 62 2.15 7.08 -5.31
N SER A 63 3.06 7.98 -5.66
CA SER A 63 3.23 8.44 -7.06
C SER A 63 3.62 7.32 -8.03
N LYS A 64 4.07 6.17 -7.50
CA LYS A 64 4.51 5.00 -8.28
C LYS A 64 3.50 3.85 -8.28
N PHE A 65 2.30 4.01 -7.73
CA PHE A 65 1.32 2.91 -7.68
C PHE A 65 0.92 2.33 -9.03
N ALA A 66 1.05 3.08 -10.12
CA ALA A 66 0.90 2.53 -11.45
C ALA A 66 1.82 1.34 -11.75
N ASP A 67 2.98 1.25 -11.07
CA ASP A 67 3.92 0.14 -11.24
C ASP A 67 3.43 -1.16 -10.59
N VAL A 68 2.56 -1.08 -9.57
CA VAL A 68 1.94 -2.27 -8.95
C VAL A 68 1.16 -3.09 -9.98
N LYS A 69 0.50 -2.44 -10.95
CA LYS A 69 -0.25 -3.12 -12.03
C LYS A 69 0.63 -4.03 -12.90
N LYS A 70 1.93 -3.78 -12.95
CA LYS A 70 2.89 -4.55 -13.76
C LYS A 70 3.36 -5.81 -13.04
N LEU A 71 3.20 -5.88 -11.72
CA LEU A 71 3.66 -6.99 -10.90
C LEU A 71 2.68 -8.16 -10.94
N LYS A 72 3.21 -9.35 -10.75
CA LYS A 72 2.45 -10.58 -10.57
C LYS A 72 2.59 -11.04 -9.13
N VAL A 73 1.53 -11.62 -8.61
CA VAL A 73 1.54 -12.30 -7.31
C VAL A 73 2.56 -13.43 -7.34
N GLU A 74 3.48 -13.44 -6.36
CA GLU A 74 4.60 -14.40 -6.33
C GLU A 74 4.33 -15.59 -5.42
N GLY A 75 3.63 -15.40 -4.31
CA GLY A 75 3.41 -16.41 -3.28
C GLY A 75 2.38 -17.48 -3.60
N CYS A 76 1.94 -18.20 -2.56
CA CYS A 76 0.72 -19.00 -2.61
C CYS A 76 -0.46 -18.11 -3.00
N CYS A 77 -1.58 -18.70 -3.26
CA CYS A 77 -2.82 -17.97 -3.42
C CYS A 77 -2.81 -17.04 -4.65
N LEU A 78 -3.45 -17.49 -5.72
CA LEU A 78 -3.58 -16.75 -6.98
C LEU A 78 -2.25 -16.36 -7.67
N ARG A 79 -1.23 -17.22 -7.59
CA ARG A 79 0.07 -16.99 -8.24
C ARG A 79 -0.09 -16.55 -9.70
N GLY A 80 0.61 -15.49 -10.08
CA GLY A 80 0.54 -14.92 -11.43
C GLY A 80 -0.59 -13.91 -11.64
N ALA A 81 -1.53 -13.77 -10.69
CA ALA A 81 -2.56 -12.73 -10.74
C ALA A 81 -1.95 -11.33 -10.65
N ARG A 82 -2.74 -10.32 -11.02
CA ARG A 82 -2.37 -8.90 -10.96
C ARG A 82 -3.41 -8.11 -10.20
N ILE A 83 -2.98 -6.98 -9.63
CA ILE A 83 -3.87 -5.96 -9.06
C ILE A 83 -4.08 -4.88 -10.14
N GLU A 84 -5.29 -4.78 -10.64
CA GLU A 84 -5.57 -3.91 -11.79
C GLU A 84 -5.75 -2.44 -11.40
N ASN A 85 -6.39 -2.16 -10.27
CA ASN A 85 -6.72 -0.81 -9.81
C ASN A 85 -6.28 -0.61 -8.35
N PRO A 86 -4.96 -0.57 -8.05
CA PRO A 86 -4.45 -0.46 -6.68
C PRO A 86 -4.97 0.80 -5.97
N GLU A 87 -5.27 1.86 -6.70
CA GLU A 87 -5.79 3.12 -6.20
C GLU A 87 -7.21 3.04 -5.61
N HIS A 88 -7.95 1.96 -5.85
CA HIS A 88 -9.32 1.78 -5.33
C HIS A 88 -9.37 1.21 -3.91
N PHE A 89 -8.25 0.75 -3.38
CA PHE A 89 -8.17 0.12 -2.07
C PHE A 89 -7.94 1.14 -0.94
N TYR A 90 -8.39 0.80 0.26
CA TYR A 90 -7.88 1.40 1.48
C TYR A 90 -6.50 0.83 1.76
N MET A 91 -5.58 1.65 2.25
CA MET A 91 -4.19 1.26 2.44
C MET A 91 -3.66 1.68 3.80
N GLN A 92 -2.99 0.78 4.45
CA GLN A 92 -2.26 1.02 5.68
C GLN A 92 -0.77 0.83 5.43
N TYR A 93 0.05 1.72 5.94
CA TYR A 93 1.49 1.73 5.75
C TYR A 93 2.23 1.58 7.08
N VAL A 94 3.33 0.85 7.07
CA VAL A 94 4.33 0.86 8.15
C VAL A 94 5.72 0.83 7.54
N GLY A 95 6.67 1.49 8.20
CA GLY A 95 8.07 1.44 7.80
C GLY A 95 8.80 0.31 8.52
N ILE A 96 9.52 -0.52 7.77
CA ILE A 96 10.36 -1.61 8.29
C ILE A 96 11.75 -1.58 7.68
N ILE A 97 12.72 -2.15 8.39
CA ILE A 97 14.09 -2.33 7.92
C ILE A 97 14.34 -3.83 7.76
N ILE A 98 14.78 -4.22 6.58
CA ILE A 98 15.17 -5.60 6.25
C ILE A 98 16.62 -5.57 5.77
N LYS A 99 17.52 -6.26 6.47
CA LYS A 99 18.96 -6.31 6.13
C LYS A 99 19.56 -4.90 5.92
N GLY A 100 19.23 -4.00 6.83
CA GLY A 100 19.70 -2.61 6.83
C GLY A 100 19.05 -1.68 5.80
N LYS A 101 18.15 -2.16 4.93
CA LYS A 101 17.45 -1.35 3.92
C LYS A 101 16.06 -0.94 4.39
N LYS A 102 15.66 0.28 4.06
CA LYS A 102 14.35 0.83 4.41
C LYS A 102 13.28 0.42 3.40
N PHE A 103 12.20 -0.14 3.92
CA PHE A 103 10.99 -0.49 3.17
C PHE A 103 9.77 0.14 3.81
N ILE A 104 8.76 0.40 2.97
CA ILE A 104 7.39 0.65 3.42
C ILE A 104 6.59 -0.60 3.06
N TYR A 105 5.96 -1.24 4.05
CA TYR A 105 5.00 -2.29 3.81
C TYR A 105 3.61 -1.68 3.66
N ILE A 106 2.91 -2.10 2.63
CA ILE A 106 1.55 -1.68 2.31
C ILE A 106 0.62 -2.86 2.56
N ASN A 107 -0.38 -2.69 3.39
CA ASN A 107 -1.54 -3.57 3.54
C ASN A 107 -2.73 -2.90 2.87
N ALA A 108 -3.27 -3.51 1.83
CA ALA A 108 -4.40 -2.99 1.08
C ALA A 108 -5.63 -3.89 1.23
N PHE A 109 -6.79 -3.26 1.38
CA PHE A 109 -8.05 -3.97 1.53
C PHE A 109 -9.19 -3.25 0.81
N ALA A 110 -10.06 -4.05 0.17
CA ALA A 110 -11.25 -3.57 -0.50
C ALA A 110 -12.40 -3.35 0.50
N GLY A 111 -13.34 -2.50 0.15
CA GLY A 111 -14.57 -2.26 0.90
C GLY A 111 -15.21 -0.94 0.49
N SER A 112 -16.51 -0.83 0.72
CA SER A 112 -17.23 0.44 0.59
C SER A 112 -16.91 1.38 1.75
N GLU A 113 -16.77 0.81 2.95
CA GLU A 113 -16.38 1.50 4.18
C GLU A 113 -15.34 0.68 4.94
N PRO A 114 -14.26 1.32 5.42
CA PRO A 114 -13.26 0.66 6.23
C PRO A 114 -13.77 0.45 7.68
N PRO A 115 -13.24 -0.51 8.44
CA PRO A 115 -13.51 -0.62 9.87
C PRO A 115 -13.18 0.68 10.60
N LYS A 116 -13.96 1.09 11.61
CA LYS A 116 -13.78 2.37 12.33
C LYS A 116 -12.35 2.58 12.88
N TYR A 117 -11.69 1.49 13.24
CA TYR A 117 -10.32 1.51 13.82
C TYR A 117 -9.19 1.54 12.78
N TRP A 118 -9.48 1.49 11.48
CA TRP A 118 -8.48 1.27 10.44
C TRP A 118 -7.36 2.32 10.38
N LYS A 119 -7.61 3.52 10.89
CA LYS A 119 -6.59 4.58 10.95
C LYS A 119 -5.64 4.46 12.15
N GLU A 120 -5.93 3.57 13.07
CA GLU A 120 -5.19 3.43 14.34
C GLU A 120 -4.59 2.03 14.51
N LYS A 121 -5.25 1.00 13.97
CA LYS A 121 -4.87 -0.40 14.13
C LYS A 121 -4.83 -1.15 12.81
N ALA A 122 -4.01 -2.18 12.76
CA ALA A 122 -3.91 -3.08 11.63
C ALA A 122 -5.26 -3.74 11.31
N VAL A 123 -5.65 -3.68 10.05
CA VAL A 123 -6.78 -4.46 9.52
C VAL A 123 -6.25 -5.82 9.09
N ILE A 124 -6.75 -6.88 9.73
CA ILE A 124 -6.35 -8.28 9.48
C ILE A 124 -7.55 -9.01 8.90
N VAL A 125 -7.37 -9.63 7.74
CA VAL A 125 -8.39 -10.43 7.07
C VAL A 125 -7.76 -11.72 6.57
N CYS A 126 -8.41 -12.86 6.86
CA CYS A 126 -7.86 -14.17 6.55
C CYS A 126 -8.17 -14.67 5.13
N ASP A 127 -9.19 -14.13 4.50
CA ASP A 127 -9.68 -14.57 3.20
C ASP A 127 -9.88 -13.40 2.25
N GLY A 128 -10.62 -13.60 1.14
CA GLY A 128 -11.05 -12.53 0.25
C GLY A 128 -10.16 -12.29 -0.96
N GLY A 129 -9.18 -13.16 -1.20
CA GLY A 129 -8.40 -13.21 -2.43
C GLY A 129 -7.77 -11.86 -2.81
N LYS A 130 -7.95 -11.45 -4.06
CA LYS A 130 -7.42 -10.17 -4.60
C LYS A 130 -8.02 -8.90 -3.95
N GLY A 131 -9.08 -9.03 -3.16
CA GLY A 131 -9.63 -7.93 -2.36
C GLY A 131 -8.72 -7.50 -1.21
N PHE A 132 -7.73 -8.32 -0.87
CA PHE A 132 -6.80 -8.09 0.25
C PHE A 132 -5.38 -8.48 -0.20
N TRP A 133 -4.48 -7.51 -0.24
CA TRP A 133 -3.12 -7.74 -0.71
C TRP A 133 -2.09 -6.93 0.09
N GLY A 134 -0.86 -7.36 0.01
CA GLY A 134 0.27 -6.67 0.62
C GLY A 134 1.45 -6.62 -0.33
N ILE A 135 2.31 -5.60 -0.16
CA ILE A 135 3.48 -5.38 -1.01
C ILE A 135 4.54 -4.59 -0.27
N LEU A 136 5.80 -4.83 -0.59
CA LEU A 136 6.92 -4.02 -0.14
C LEU A 136 7.30 -2.94 -1.14
N TYR A 137 7.62 -1.76 -0.65
CA TYR A 137 8.26 -0.69 -1.40
C TYR A 137 9.66 -0.42 -0.84
N ASN A 138 10.69 -0.67 -1.63
CA ASN A 138 12.07 -0.30 -1.27
C ASN A 138 12.27 1.20 -1.49
N VAL A 139 12.54 1.94 -0.42
CA VAL A 139 12.63 3.41 -0.46
C VAL A 139 13.83 3.89 -1.28
N GLU A 140 14.96 3.20 -1.17
CA GLU A 140 16.20 3.59 -1.87
C GLU A 140 16.15 3.22 -3.36
N ALA A 141 15.66 2.01 -3.66
CA ALA A 141 15.54 1.54 -5.05
C ALA A 141 14.35 2.15 -5.77
N GLY A 142 13.36 2.68 -5.04
CA GLY A 142 12.13 3.22 -5.61
C GLY A 142 11.27 2.19 -6.33
N LYS A 143 11.25 0.92 -5.86
CA LYS A 143 10.60 -0.21 -6.54
C LYS A 143 9.73 -1.01 -5.58
N PHE A 144 8.63 -1.53 -6.10
CA PHE A 144 7.78 -2.51 -5.42
C PHE A 144 8.27 -3.95 -5.64
N SER A 145 8.03 -4.80 -4.65
CA SER A 145 8.34 -6.25 -4.66
C SER A 145 7.45 -7.02 -3.70
N GLU A 146 7.49 -8.35 -3.79
CA GLU A 146 6.78 -9.26 -2.87
C GLU A 146 5.27 -8.99 -2.81
N LEU A 147 4.64 -8.83 -3.98
CA LEU A 147 3.19 -8.73 -4.06
C LEU A 147 2.55 -10.06 -3.66
N ALA A 148 1.74 -10.03 -2.62
CA ALA A 148 1.00 -11.18 -2.12
C ALA A 148 -0.48 -10.85 -1.92
N VAL A 149 -1.36 -11.78 -2.21
CA VAL A 149 -2.81 -11.69 -1.97
C VAL A 149 -3.25 -12.70 -0.93
N ASN A 150 -4.39 -12.45 -0.28
CA ASN A 150 -4.97 -13.39 0.67
C ASN A 150 -5.46 -14.66 -0.04
N GLY A 151 -5.64 -15.72 0.74
CA GLY A 151 -6.32 -16.93 0.29
C GLY A 151 -7.80 -16.68 -0.03
N GLU A 152 -8.39 -17.60 -0.74
CA GLU A 152 -9.83 -17.68 -0.98
C GLU A 152 -10.37 -18.86 -0.15
N ALA A 153 -11.50 -18.63 0.55
CA ALA A 153 -12.23 -19.68 1.26
C ALA A 153 -13.14 -20.46 0.29
#